data_24daee94a001d5e51e3c9d43f24772ca
#
_entry.id   24daee94a001d5e51e3c9d43f24772ca
#
_cell.length_a   1.000
_cell.length_b   1.000
_cell.length_c   1.000
_cell.angle_alpha   90.00
_cell.angle_beta   90.00
_cell.angle_gamma   90.00
#
_symmetry.space_group_name_H-M   'P 1'
#
loop_
_entity.id
_entity.type
_entity.pdbx_description
1 polymer ?
#
loop_
_entity_poly.entity_id
_entity_poly.type
_entity_poly.pdbx_seq_one_letter_code
_entity_poly.pdbx_strand_id
1 'polypeptide(L)'
;MECRRNFLYARANTIGGIMGFAIVKLTLKTAIIASIIGGFFIISVISSQLAQAQSNVSPDTLVFPVDSKPYGKSYAEWSTIWWQWLLSIPKDKSPAGDPTGGNCGTNQQGPIWFLAGTFGGAAERTCAIPSGKAIMFSPINSECSYAEYPDEKTESDLLECAKTFQDQTTYAQVIINGTAIENLDRFRIQSPLFNVTFPENNVFGISPGQTQAVSDGIWIILKPLPPGEHKIGFKGTSVDFTTGATNTFVSDATYNVIVR
;
A
#
# COMPACT_ATOMS: atom_id res chain seq x y z
N MET A 1 4.00 -1.02 32.71
CA MET A 1 4.52 0.22 32.13
C MET A 1 3.58 0.62 31.01
N GLU A 2 2.84 1.69 31.21
CA GLU A 2 1.76 2.09 30.27
C GLU A 2 2.41 2.93 29.15
N CYS A 3 2.53 2.36 27.96
CA CYS A 3 2.94 3.08 26.76
C CYS A 3 1.81 4.06 26.40
N ARG A 4 1.97 5.34 26.75
CA ARG A 4 1.01 6.40 26.41
C ARG A 4 1.11 6.69 24.91
N ARG A 5 0.08 6.29 24.18
CA ARG A 5 -0.07 6.44 22.74
C ARG A 5 -0.54 7.83 22.38
N ASN A 6 0.22 8.50 21.54
CA ASN A 6 -0.29 9.64 20.76
C ASN A 6 -0.50 9.19 19.31
N PHE A 7 -1.54 8.35 19.09
CA PHE A 7 -2.06 8.18 17.74
C PHE A 7 -2.83 9.46 17.36
N LEU A 8 -2.30 10.23 16.43
CA LEU A 8 -3.07 11.29 15.78
C LEU A 8 -4.09 10.64 14.83
N TYR A 9 -5.23 10.23 15.40
CA TYR A 9 -6.43 9.98 14.62
C TYR A 9 -6.91 11.28 14.03
N ALA A 10 -6.82 11.45 12.73
CA ALA A 10 -7.58 12.46 12.03
C ALA A 10 -9.07 12.16 12.26
N ARG A 11 -9.74 13.01 13.05
CA ARG A 11 -11.20 12.97 13.21
C ARG A 11 -11.84 13.22 11.85
N ALA A 12 -12.34 12.16 11.23
CA ALA A 12 -13.30 12.28 10.15
C ALA A 12 -14.64 12.67 10.77
N ASN A 13 -15.07 13.92 10.55
CA ASN A 13 -16.43 14.37 10.85
C ASN A 13 -17.40 13.65 9.92
N THR A 14 -18.15 12.72 10.46
CA THR A 14 -19.24 12.03 9.77
C THR A 14 -20.44 12.98 9.73
N ILE A 15 -20.71 13.55 8.57
CA ILE A 15 -22.01 14.18 8.29
C ILE A 15 -22.93 13.08 7.78
N GLY A 16 -23.94 12.76 8.60
CA GLY A 16 -24.98 11.79 8.25
C GLY A 16 -25.84 12.30 7.10
N GLY A 17 -25.96 11.51 6.07
CA GLY A 17 -26.94 11.67 4.99
C GLY A 17 -27.70 10.37 4.78
N ILE A 18 -28.93 10.34 5.25
CA ILE A 18 -29.89 9.28 5.02
C ILE A 18 -30.38 9.41 3.59
N MET A 19 -30.15 8.41 2.73
CA MET A 19 -30.86 8.32 1.45
C MET A 19 -31.59 6.99 1.34
N GLY A 20 -32.92 7.13 1.16
CA GLY A 20 -33.89 6.07 1.11
C GLY A 20 -33.75 5.17 -0.13
N PHE A 21 -34.09 3.92 0.07
CA PHE A 21 -34.22 2.90 -0.97
C PHE A 21 -35.53 3.12 -1.79
N ALA A 22 -35.39 3.37 -3.08
CA ALA A 22 -36.49 3.28 -4.03
C ALA A 22 -36.49 1.90 -4.70
N ILE A 23 -37.51 1.11 -4.40
CA ILE A 23 -37.78 -0.19 -5.04
C ILE A 23 -38.46 0.07 -6.36
N VAL A 24 -37.82 -0.23 -7.48
CA VAL A 24 -38.44 -0.26 -8.79
C VAL A 24 -38.95 -1.65 -9.10
N LYS A 25 -40.27 -1.83 -9.11
CA LYS A 25 -40.93 -3.04 -9.61
C LYS A 25 -40.95 -3.01 -11.13
N LEU A 26 -40.29 -3.97 -11.76
CA LEU A 26 -40.37 -4.19 -13.21
C LEU A 26 -41.44 -5.26 -13.50
N THR A 27 -42.51 -4.87 -14.13
CA THR A 27 -43.58 -5.78 -14.59
C THR A 27 -43.27 -6.35 -15.96
N LEU A 28 -43.31 -7.67 -16.04
CA LEU A 28 -43.16 -8.48 -17.26
C LEU A 28 -44.42 -8.38 -18.09
N LYS A 29 -44.33 -7.98 -19.33
CA LYS A 29 -45.41 -8.20 -20.37
C LYS A 29 -44.84 -9.01 -21.51
N THR A 30 -45.35 -10.22 -21.62
CA THR A 30 -45.28 -11.15 -22.76
C THR A 30 -45.95 -10.60 -23.98
N ALA A 31 -45.35 -10.75 -25.16
CA ALA A 31 -46.05 -10.80 -26.44
C ALA A 31 -45.30 -11.76 -27.39
N ILE A 32 -46.00 -12.80 -27.76
CA ILE A 32 -45.72 -13.80 -28.80
C ILE A 32 -46.22 -13.25 -30.13
N ILE A 33 -45.57 -13.53 -31.27
CA ILE A 33 -46.08 -13.87 -32.61
C ILE A 33 -44.87 -13.90 -33.58
N ALA A 34 -44.47 -15.07 -34.00
CA ALA A 34 -44.72 -15.81 -35.26
C ALA A 34 -43.87 -15.41 -36.49
N SER A 35 -43.04 -16.35 -36.85
CA SER A 35 -42.61 -16.92 -38.15
C SER A 35 -42.73 -16.06 -39.45
N ILE A 36 -41.66 -16.10 -40.27
CA ILE A 36 -41.63 -16.64 -41.64
C ILE A 36 -40.19 -16.56 -42.23
N ILE A 37 -39.63 -17.72 -42.54
CA ILE A 37 -38.86 -18.22 -43.68
C ILE A 37 -38.03 -17.22 -44.53
N GLY A 38 -36.76 -17.50 -44.67
CA GLY A 38 -36.08 -17.31 -45.95
C GLY A 38 -34.68 -16.71 -45.89
N GLY A 39 -33.69 -17.50 -46.23
CA GLY A 39 -32.44 -16.98 -46.75
C GLY A 39 -31.19 -17.38 -45.98
N PHE A 40 -30.57 -18.45 -46.40
CA PHE A 40 -29.18 -18.82 -46.08
C PHE A 40 -28.22 -17.68 -46.42
N PHE A 41 -27.67 -17.03 -45.37
CA PHE A 41 -26.38 -16.38 -45.47
C PHE A 41 -25.56 -16.83 -44.26
N ILE A 42 -24.72 -17.81 -44.49
CA ILE A 42 -23.64 -18.18 -43.57
C ILE A 42 -22.60 -17.04 -43.63
N ILE A 43 -22.79 -16.03 -42.83
CA ILE A 43 -21.72 -15.11 -42.50
C ILE A 43 -20.94 -15.80 -41.39
N SER A 44 -19.86 -16.44 -41.75
CA SER A 44 -18.79 -16.88 -40.81
C SER A 44 -18.23 -15.63 -40.12
N VAL A 45 -18.82 -15.25 -38.99
CA VAL A 45 -18.18 -14.33 -38.05
C VAL A 45 -17.01 -15.13 -37.46
N ILE A 46 -15.86 -15.01 -38.09
CA ILE A 46 -14.59 -15.34 -37.44
C ILE A 46 -14.45 -14.29 -36.35
N SER A 47 -14.99 -14.62 -35.19
CA SER A 47 -14.61 -13.96 -33.93
C SER A 47 -13.15 -14.25 -33.72
N SER A 48 -12.29 -13.37 -34.19
CA SER A 48 -10.89 -13.30 -33.74
C SER A 48 -10.93 -13.01 -32.26
N GLN A 49 -11.01 -14.05 -31.45
CA GLN A 49 -10.62 -14.01 -30.06
C GLN A 49 -9.12 -13.76 -30.07
N LEU A 50 -8.74 -12.49 -30.03
CA LEU A 50 -7.45 -12.11 -29.47
C LEU A 50 -7.53 -12.53 -27.99
N ALA A 51 -7.24 -13.81 -27.76
CA ALA A 51 -6.85 -14.30 -26.46
C ALA A 51 -5.60 -13.47 -26.11
N GLN A 52 -5.76 -12.42 -25.32
CA GLN A 52 -4.65 -11.85 -24.58
C GLN A 52 -4.08 -13.01 -23.79
N ALA A 53 -2.96 -13.52 -24.25
CA ALA A 53 -2.13 -14.41 -23.48
C ALA A 53 -1.64 -13.58 -22.28
N GLN A 54 -2.44 -13.51 -21.23
CA GLN A 54 -1.95 -13.18 -19.91
C GLN A 54 -0.95 -14.28 -19.60
N SER A 55 0.33 -13.97 -19.76
CA SER A 55 1.40 -14.81 -19.25
C SER A 55 1.10 -14.99 -17.76
N ASN A 56 0.72 -16.20 -17.36
CA ASN A 56 0.58 -16.60 -15.96
C ASN A 56 1.99 -16.62 -15.33
N VAL A 57 2.59 -15.44 -15.21
CA VAL A 57 3.80 -15.24 -14.42
C VAL A 57 3.38 -15.41 -12.97
N SER A 58 3.87 -16.45 -12.31
CA SER A 58 3.61 -16.62 -10.87
C SER A 58 3.99 -15.32 -10.16
N PRO A 59 3.13 -14.75 -9.31
CA PRO A 59 3.41 -13.51 -8.60
C PRO A 59 4.72 -13.56 -7.80
N ASP A 60 5.09 -14.74 -7.30
CA ASP A 60 6.37 -14.99 -6.61
C ASP A 60 7.58 -14.75 -7.51
N THR A 61 7.44 -14.85 -8.84
CA THR A 61 8.54 -14.54 -9.77
C THR A 61 8.75 -13.04 -9.97
N LEU A 62 7.73 -12.23 -9.67
CA LEU A 62 7.79 -10.77 -9.75
C LEU A 62 8.46 -10.12 -8.54
N VAL A 63 8.53 -10.82 -7.40
CA VAL A 63 9.09 -10.32 -6.15
C VAL A 63 10.54 -10.79 -6.02
N PHE A 64 11.40 -9.96 -5.47
CA PHE A 64 12.72 -10.42 -5.04
C PHE A 64 12.56 -11.36 -3.84
N PRO A 65 13.31 -12.47 -3.75
CA PRO A 65 13.33 -13.31 -2.55
C PRO A 65 13.71 -12.49 -1.32
N VAL A 66 13.08 -12.77 -0.18
CA VAL A 66 13.25 -11.96 1.05
C VAL A 66 14.67 -12.04 1.61
N ASP A 67 15.37 -13.16 1.39
CA ASP A 67 16.76 -13.41 1.77
C ASP A 67 17.78 -12.87 0.74
N SER A 68 17.30 -12.32 -0.36
CA SER A 68 18.16 -11.72 -1.39
C SER A 68 18.61 -10.31 -0.99
N LYS A 69 19.60 -9.79 -1.75
CA LYS A 69 20.09 -8.42 -1.59
C LYS A 69 19.90 -7.62 -2.88
N PRO A 70 18.66 -7.22 -3.21
CA PRO A 70 18.41 -6.41 -4.40
C PRO A 70 19.27 -5.15 -4.36
N TYR A 71 20.02 -4.92 -5.43
CA TYR A 71 20.93 -3.77 -5.55
C TYR A 71 21.93 -3.64 -4.39
N GLY A 72 22.35 -4.79 -3.82
CA GLY A 72 23.41 -4.87 -2.81
C GLY A 72 22.96 -4.65 -1.38
N LYS A 73 21.64 -4.45 -1.10
CA LYS A 73 21.10 -4.24 0.25
C LYS A 73 20.02 -5.26 0.58
N SER A 74 19.97 -5.68 1.84
CA SER A 74 18.91 -6.54 2.38
C SER A 74 17.56 -5.81 2.43
N TYR A 75 16.48 -6.56 2.62
CA TYR A 75 15.15 -5.98 2.86
C TYR A 75 15.13 -5.08 4.09
N ALA A 76 15.84 -5.45 5.16
CA ALA A 76 15.97 -4.64 6.37
C ALA A 76 16.65 -3.28 6.10
N GLU A 77 17.72 -3.26 5.31
CA GLU A 77 18.37 -2.01 4.90
C GLU A 77 17.48 -1.17 3.97
N TRP A 78 16.73 -1.81 3.07
CA TRP A 78 15.79 -1.09 2.20
C TRP A 78 14.60 -0.50 2.98
N SER A 79 14.11 -1.18 4.03
CA SER A 79 13.05 -0.63 4.87
C SER A 79 13.47 0.64 5.60
N THR A 80 14.76 0.73 6.04
CA THR A 80 15.28 1.97 6.62
C THR A 80 15.29 3.12 5.61
N ILE A 81 15.71 2.84 4.37
CA ILE A 81 15.78 3.86 3.31
C ILE A 81 14.37 4.33 2.91
N TRP A 82 13.40 3.42 2.89
CA TRP A 82 12.00 3.76 2.63
C TRP A 82 11.44 4.71 3.71
N TRP A 83 11.69 4.42 5.00
CA TRP A 83 11.27 5.29 6.10
C TRP A 83 12.00 6.63 6.10
N GLN A 84 13.32 6.63 5.84
CA GLN A 84 14.09 7.87 5.66
C GLN A 84 13.52 8.74 4.53
N TRP A 85 13.15 8.12 3.40
CA TRP A 85 12.48 8.81 2.29
C TRP A 85 11.15 9.41 2.74
N LEU A 86 10.25 8.62 3.30
CA LEU A 86 8.90 9.08 3.64
C LEU A 86 8.92 10.19 4.69
N LEU A 87 9.70 10.02 5.76
CA LEU A 87 9.73 10.93 6.91
C LEU A 87 10.49 12.23 6.64
N SER A 88 11.37 12.25 5.63
CA SER A 88 12.05 13.48 5.19
C SER A 88 11.16 14.42 4.36
N ILE A 89 9.99 13.94 3.92
CA ILE A 89 9.08 14.72 3.07
C ILE A 89 8.11 15.51 3.95
N PRO A 90 7.98 16.84 3.74
CA PRO A 90 6.97 17.64 4.43
C PRO A 90 5.55 17.12 4.18
N LYS A 91 4.68 17.25 5.18
CA LYS A 91 3.32 16.69 5.19
C LYS A 91 2.48 17.06 3.96
N ASP A 92 2.59 18.30 3.49
CA ASP A 92 1.87 18.83 2.32
C ASP A 92 2.34 18.22 0.99
N LYS A 93 3.52 17.60 0.97
CA LYS A 93 4.11 16.90 -0.18
C LYS A 93 4.24 15.40 0.02
N SER A 94 3.77 14.88 1.16
CA SER A 94 3.89 13.47 1.48
C SER A 94 3.05 12.60 0.53
N PRO A 95 3.65 11.60 -0.13
CA PRO A 95 2.90 10.66 -0.96
C PRO A 95 1.85 9.85 -0.18
N ALA A 96 2.05 9.64 1.14
CA ALA A 96 1.11 8.92 1.98
C ALA A 96 -0.17 9.72 2.26
N GLY A 97 -0.09 11.06 2.26
CA GLY A 97 -1.23 11.96 2.42
C GLY A 97 -1.90 12.38 1.11
N ASP A 98 -1.32 12.06 -0.04
CA ASP A 98 -1.83 12.43 -1.36
C ASP A 98 -2.86 11.39 -1.83
N PRO A 99 -4.12 11.78 -2.10
CA PRO A 99 -5.15 10.84 -2.56
C PRO A 99 -5.04 10.48 -4.05
N THR A 100 -4.28 11.24 -4.86
CA THR A 100 -4.29 11.16 -6.33
C THR A 100 -3.04 10.54 -6.95
N GLY A 101 -1.90 10.59 -6.23
CA GLY A 101 -0.60 10.15 -6.71
C GLY A 101 0.25 11.27 -7.35
N GLY A 102 -0.19 12.53 -7.29
CA GLY A 102 0.57 13.68 -7.79
C GLY A 102 1.95 13.83 -7.11
N ASN A 103 2.06 13.36 -5.87
CA ASN A 103 3.31 13.39 -5.08
C ASN A 103 4.13 12.09 -5.19
N CYS A 104 3.74 11.10 -5.99
CA CYS A 104 4.42 9.80 -6.03
C CYS A 104 5.89 9.88 -6.48
N GLY A 105 6.25 10.93 -7.22
CA GLY A 105 7.62 11.19 -7.69
C GLY A 105 8.50 11.95 -6.71
N THR A 106 7.98 12.36 -5.55
CA THR A 106 8.70 13.22 -4.62
C THR A 106 9.92 12.51 -4.04
N ASN A 107 11.08 13.13 -4.13
CA ASN A 107 12.37 12.67 -3.60
C ASN A 107 12.77 11.23 -3.96
N GLN A 108 12.28 10.70 -5.09
CA GLN A 108 12.65 9.36 -5.56
C GLN A 108 14.11 9.32 -6.02
N GLN A 109 14.88 8.36 -5.51
CA GLN A 109 16.30 8.23 -5.84
C GLN A 109 16.69 6.75 -5.99
N GLY A 110 17.85 6.50 -6.66
CA GLY A 110 18.43 5.15 -6.76
C GLY A 110 17.64 4.18 -7.65
N PRO A 111 17.87 2.87 -7.50
CA PRO A 111 17.33 1.85 -8.38
C PRO A 111 15.92 1.38 -8.00
N ILE A 112 15.45 1.71 -6.81
CA ILE A 112 14.13 1.33 -6.31
C ILE A 112 13.23 2.57 -6.23
N TRP A 113 12.02 2.46 -6.75
CA TRP A 113 10.94 3.44 -6.60
C TRP A 113 10.07 3.07 -5.42
N PHE A 114 9.83 4.00 -4.51
CA PHE A 114 9.03 3.79 -3.32
C PHE A 114 7.58 4.17 -3.54
N LEU A 115 6.64 3.30 -3.12
CA LEU A 115 5.23 3.63 -3.03
C LEU A 115 4.83 3.68 -1.54
N ALA A 116 4.00 4.66 -1.20
CA ALA A 116 3.51 4.85 0.16
C ALA A 116 2.10 4.27 0.32
N GLY A 117 1.82 3.69 1.48
CA GLY A 117 0.46 3.40 1.94
C GLY A 117 -0.32 4.68 2.25
N THR A 118 -1.30 4.59 3.14
CA THR A 118 -2.04 5.74 3.65
C THR A 118 -1.83 5.88 5.16
N PHE A 119 -2.00 7.09 5.68
CA PHE A 119 -2.08 7.33 7.13
C PHE A 119 -3.50 7.08 7.67
N GLY A 120 -4.19 6.09 7.12
CA GLY A 120 -5.56 5.70 7.41
C GLY A 120 -6.51 5.95 6.23
N GLY A 121 -7.44 4.99 6.02
CA GLY A 121 -8.40 5.02 4.92
C GLY A 121 -7.87 4.47 3.61
N ALA A 122 -8.55 4.81 2.50
CA ALA A 122 -8.24 4.31 1.16
C ALA A 122 -7.83 5.43 0.21
N ALA A 123 -6.93 5.11 -0.73
CA ALA A 123 -6.55 6.00 -1.82
C ALA A 123 -6.33 5.21 -3.12
N GLU A 124 -6.78 5.79 -4.24
CA GLU A 124 -6.45 5.31 -5.58
C GLU A 124 -5.61 6.36 -6.29
N ARG A 125 -4.40 5.98 -6.69
CA ARG A 125 -3.34 6.87 -7.15
C ARG A 125 -2.86 6.50 -8.54
N THR A 126 -2.48 7.50 -9.35
CA THR A 126 -1.77 7.28 -10.61
C THR A 126 -0.33 7.71 -10.47
N CYS A 127 0.62 6.85 -10.86
CA CYS A 127 2.04 7.10 -10.72
C CYS A 127 2.82 6.68 -11.97
N ALA A 128 3.56 7.61 -12.57
CA ALA A 128 4.50 7.29 -13.64
C ALA A 128 5.85 6.91 -13.05
N ILE A 129 6.34 5.72 -13.41
CA ILE A 129 7.61 5.16 -12.90
C ILE A 129 8.57 4.95 -14.08
N PRO A 130 9.82 5.44 -13.99
CA PRO A 130 10.82 5.17 -15.03
C PRO A 130 11.07 3.68 -15.22
N SER A 131 11.17 3.26 -16.48
CA SER A 131 11.50 1.87 -16.83
C SER A 131 12.82 1.42 -16.18
N GLY A 132 12.88 0.15 -15.78
CA GLY A 132 14.05 -0.44 -15.12
C GLY A 132 14.13 -0.23 -13.62
N LYS A 133 13.21 0.55 -13.01
CA LYS A 133 13.13 0.66 -11.54
C LYS A 133 12.43 -0.53 -10.93
N ALA A 134 12.99 -1.09 -9.86
CA ALA A 134 12.25 -1.94 -8.95
C ALA A 134 11.25 -1.08 -8.16
N ILE A 135 10.23 -1.70 -7.56
CA ILE A 135 9.20 -0.98 -6.80
C ILE A 135 9.11 -1.57 -5.40
N MET A 136 9.22 -0.72 -4.37
CA MET A 136 9.10 -1.15 -2.97
C MET A 136 7.92 -0.47 -2.28
N PHE A 137 7.17 -1.26 -1.53
CA PHE A 137 6.05 -0.82 -0.70
C PHE A 137 5.79 -1.78 0.45
N SER A 138 4.90 -1.37 1.35
CA SER A 138 4.42 -2.20 2.46
C SER A 138 2.90 -2.11 2.56
N PRO A 139 2.18 -3.25 2.67
CA PRO A 139 0.75 -3.24 2.98
C PRO A 139 0.49 -2.72 4.40
N ILE A 140 1.39 -3.03 5.34
CA ILE A 140 1.34 -2.56 6.72
C ILE A 140 2.73 -2.62 7.34
N ASN A 141 3.08 -1.55 8.02
CA ASN A 141 4.33 -1.39 8.74
C ASN A 141 4.14 -0.42 9.92
N SER A 142 5.06 -0.48 10.86
CA SER A 142 5.17 0.41 12.00
C SER A 142 6.58 0.95 12.11
N GLU A 143 6.71 2.10 12.74
CA GLU A 143 7.99 2.74 13.06
C GLU A 143 7.89 3.32 14.46
N CYS A 144 8.98 3.30 15.19
CA CYS A 144 9.15 3.98 16.46
C CYS A 144 10.47 4.72 16.47
N SER A 145 10.44 5.98 16.90
CA SER A 145 11.61 6.83 17.07
C SER A 145 11.69 7.42 18.47
N TYR A 146 12.89 7.79 18.91
CA TYR A 146 13.05 8.47 20.20
C TYR A 146 12.35 9.84 20.24
N ALA A 147 12.07 10.45 19.09
CA ALA A 147 11.34 11.71 19.03
C ALA A 147 9.85 11.54 19.25
N GLU A 148 9.27 10.43 18.81
CA GLU A 148 7.86 10.10 19.00
C GLU A 148 7.59 9.45 20.36
N TYR A 149 8.53 8.64 20.81
CA TYR A 149 8.47 7.86 22.05
C TYR A 149 9.65 8.23 22.97
N PRO A 150 9.62 9.42 23.61
CA PRO A 150 10.73 9.92 24.40
C PRO A 150 10.98 9.13 25.70
N ASP A 151 10.04 8.27 26.09
CA ASP A 151 10.21 7.37 27.23
C ASP A 151 11.05 6.13 26.88
N GLU A 152 11.15 5.76 25.60
CA GLU A 152 12.05 4.72 25.11
C GLU A 152 13.51 5.22 25.14
N LYS A 153 14.45 4.42 25.66
CA LYS A 153 15.82 4.86 25.90
C LYS A 153 16.88 4.05 25.17
N THR A 154 16.52 2.86 24.71
CA THR A 154 17.44 1.93 24.08
C THR A 154 16.91 1.46 22.72
N GLU A 155 17.79 0.99 21.86
CA GLU A 155 17.40 0.34 20.61
C GLU A 155 16.41 -0.81 20.84
N SER A 156 16.62 -1.59 21.91
CA SER A 156 15.72 -2.69 22.29
C SER A 156 14.31 -2.21 22.62
N ASP A 157 14.19 -1.04 23.27
CA ASP A 157 12.88 -0.46 23.59
C ASP A 157 12.15 -0.05 22.30
N LEU A 158 12.85 0.60 21.35
CA LEU A 158 12.27 0.95 20.05
C LEU A 158 11.89 -0.29 19.23
N LEU A 159 12.72 -1.34 19.23
CA LEU A 159 12.44 -2.60 18.55
C LEU A 159 11.17 -3.26 19.12
N GLU A 160 10.98 -3.28 20.42
CA GLU A 160 9.78 -3.81 21.06
C GLU A 160 8.56 -2.92 20.78
N CYS A 161 8.74 -1.59 20.75
CA CYS A 161 7.71 -0.64 20.38
C CYS A 161 7.17 -0.93 18.94
N ALA A 162 8.05 -0.96 17.94
CA ALA A 162 7.68 -1.23 16.57
C ALA A 162 7.07 -2.63 16.38
N LYS A 163 7.64 -3.63 17.07
CA LYS A 163 7.12 -5.00 17.08
C LYS A 163 5.70 -5.06 17.68
N THR A 164 5.47 -4.39 18.81
CA THR A 164 4.17 -4.38 19.48
C THR A 164 3.07 -3.82 18.56
N PHE A 165 3.36 -2.75 17.81
CA PHE A 165 2.42 -2.23 16.83
C PHE A 165 2.21 -3.20 15.66
N GLN A 166 3.28 -3.79 15.17
CA GLN A 166 3.18 -4.71 14.03
C GLN A 166 2.45 -6.03 14.41
N ASP A 167 2.57 -6.49 15.65
CA ASP A 167 1.85 -7.67 16.16
C ASP A 167 0.33 -7.47 16.24
N GLN A 168 -0.15 -6.23 16.16
CA GLN A 168 -1.58 -5.90 16.08
C GLN A 168 -2.16 -6.06 14.67
N THR A 169 -1.35 -6.45 13.68
CA THR A 169 -1.81 -6.71 12.31
C THR A 169 -2.79 -7.87 12.30
N THR A 170 -3.99 -7.62 11.77
CA THR A 170 -5.04 -8.63 11.62
C THR A 170 -5.29 -9.02 10.17
N TYR A 171 -4.81 -8.21 9.22
CA TYR A 171 -4.98 -8.46 7.80
C TYR A 171 -3.87 -7.79 6.98
N ALA A 172 -3.38 -8.50 5.98
CA ALA A 172 -2.51 -7.97 4.94
C ALA A 172 -2.85 -8.58 3.58
N GLN A 173 -2.83 -7.78 2.52
CA GLN A 173 -3.07 -8.21 1.16
C GLN A 173 -2.21 -7.42 0.18
N VAL A 174 -1.71 -8.09 -0.85
CA VAL A 174 -1.03 -7.48 -1.99
C VAL A 174 -1.54 -8.12 -3.28
N ILE A 175 -1.95 -7.29 -4.24
CA ILE A 175 -2.45 -7.73 -5.55
C ILE A 175 -1.70 -6.97 -6.64
N ILE A 176 -1.09 -7.71 -7.57
CA ILE A 176 -0.36 -7.16 -8.71
C ILE A 176 -1.05 -7.63 -10.00
N ASN A 177 -1.57 -6.71 -10.79
CA ASN A 177 -2.28 -7.01 -12.04
C ASN A 177 -3.38 -8.08 -11.88
N GLY A 178 -4.11 -8.01 -10.76
CA GLY A 178 -5.20 -8.93 -10.44
C GLY A 178 -4.77 -10.24 -9.79
N THR A 179 -3.47 -10.48 -9.57
CA THR A 179 -2.97 -11.69 -8.93
C THR A 179 -2.42 -11.40 -7.53
N ALA A 180 -2.87 -12.15 -6.53
CA ALA A 180 -2.45 -11.99 -5.14
C ALA A 180 -1.03 -12.55 -4.91
N ILE A 181 -0.27 -11.89 -4.04
CA ILE A 181 0.97 -12.43 -3.45
C ILE A 181 0.58 -13.17 -2.18
N GLU A 182 0.90 -14.44 -2.14
CA GLU A 182 0.54 -15.30 -1.02
C GLU A 182 1.64 -15.32 0.07
N ASN A 183 1.27 -15.78 1.27
CA ASN A 183 2.20 -15.98 2.40
C ASN A 183 3.01 -14.72 2.74
N LEU A 184 2.32 -13.61 2.93
CA LEU A 184 2.94 -12.31 3.18
C LEU A 184 3.77 -12.26 4.46
N ASP A 185 3.47 -13.10 5.46
CA ASP A 185 4.19 -13.15 6.73
C ASP A 185 5.69 -13.43 6.56
N ARG A 186 6.09 -14.15 5.52
CA ARG A 186 7.51 -14.40 5.18
C ARG A 186 8.30 -13.12 4.86
N PHE A 187 7.60 -12.04 4.52
CA PHE A 187 8.18 -10.74 4.20
C PHE A 187 8.15 -9.77 5.38
N ARG A 188 7.76 -10.23 6.58
CA ARG A 188 7.87 -9.43 7.78
C ARG A 188 9.33 -9.27 8.18
N ILE A 189 9.79 -8.03 8.25
CA ILE A 189 11.18 -7.67 8.50
C ILE A 189 11.22 -6.53 9.52
N GLN A 190 12.04 -6.71 10.54
CA GLN A 190 12.43 -5.68 11.47
C GLN A 190 13.71 -5.00 10.95
N SER A 191 13.77 -3.67 11.00
CA SER A 191 14.95 -2.92 10.56
C SER A 191 16.05 -2.90 11.64
N PRO A 192 17.31 -2.65 11.29
CA PRO A 192 18.28 -2.14 12.25
C PRO A 192 17.90 -0.71 12.68
N LEU A 193 18.57 -0.20 13.74
CA LEU A 193 18.49 1.21 14.12
C LEU A 193 18.99 2.11 12.98
N PHE A 194 18.24 3.15 12.65
CA PHE A 194 18.59 4.08 11.57
C PHE A 194 18.34 5.54 11.98
N ASN A 195 19.09 6.45 11.38
CA ASN A 195 18.87 7.88 11.55
C ASN A 195 17.71 8.35 10.65
N VAL A 196 16.86 9.22 11.16
CA VAL A 196 15.80 9.90 10.43
C VAL A 196 15.82 11.38 10.75
N THR A 197 15.39 12.21 9.79
CA THR A 197 15.28 13.66 9.97
C THR A 197 13.85 14.09 9.68
N PHE A 198 13.18 14.62 10.68
CA PHE A 198 11.84 15.18 10.56
C PHE A 198 11.94 16.65 10.14
N PRO A 199 11.28 17.06 9.03
CA PRO A 199 11.20 18.47 8.64
C PRO A 199 10.25 19.26 9.58
N GLU A 200 10.25 20.58 9.50
CA GLU A 200 9.38 21.44 10.32
C GLU A 200 7.89 21.10 10.16
N ASN A 201 7.44 20.86 8.94
CA ASN A 201 6.06 20.41 8.66
C ASN A 201 6.06 18.91 8.39
N ASN A 202 6.40 18.09 9.40
CA ASN A 202 6.43 16.64 9.25
C ASN A 202 5.03 16.00 9.41
N VAL A 203 4.92 14.77 8.96
CA VAL A 203 3.64 14.03 8.93
C VAL A 203 3.09 13.70 10.31
N PHE A 204 3.95 13.62 11.33
CA PHE A 204 3.58 13.29 12.70
C PHE A 204 3.31 14.51 13.58
N GLY A 205 3.65 15.72 13.11
CA GLY A 205 3.44 16.97 13.85
C GLY A 205 4.30 17.09 15.11
N ILE A 206 5.43 16.37 15.14
CA ILE A 206 6.41 16.42 16.23
C ILE A 206 7.49 17.48 15.98
N SER A 207 8.33 17.74 16.97
CA SER A 207 9.45 18.67 16.82
C SER A 207 10.37 18.25 15.68
N PRO A 208 10.77 19.19 14.81
CA PRO A 208 11.69 18.89 13.72
C PRO A 208 13.09 18.57 14.27
N GLY A 209 13.85 17.80 13.51
CA GLY A 209 15.21 17.47 13.89
C GLY A 209 15.60 16.05 13.52
N GLN A 210 16.84 15.72 13.86
CA GLN A 210 17.39 14.39 13.65
C GLN A 210 17.18 13.52 14.90
N THR A 211 16.78 12.28 14.67
CA THR A 211 16.58 11.25 15.71
C THR A 211 16.96 9.88 15.15
N GLN A 212 16.85 8.86 15.99
CA GLN A 212 16.98 7.46 15.56
C GLN A 212 15.65 6.74 15.69
N ALA A 213 15.45 5.78 14.79
CA ALA A 213 14.23 5.01 14.64
C ALA A 213 14.52 3.55 14.31
N VAL A 214 13.53 2.71 14.52
CA VAL A 214 13.45 1.35 14.00
C VAL A 214 12.10 1.13 13.34
N SER A 215 11.97 0.08 12.54
CA SER A 215 10.68 -0.30 11.96
C SER A 215 10.48 -1.80 11.99
N ASP A 216 9.21 -2.21 11.98
CA ASP A 216 8.78 -3.59 11.73
C ASP A 216 7.64 -3.56 10.71
N GLY A 217 7.62 -4.48 9.74
CA GLY A 217 6.58 -4.46 8.71
C GLY A 217 6.71 -5.56 7.68
N ILE A 218 5.66 -5.70 6.87
CA ILE A 218 5.63 -6.60 5.72
C ILE A 218 6.11 -5.79 4.51
N TRP A 219 7.24 -6.18 3.91
CA TRP A 219 7.90 -5.43 2.86
C TRP A 219 7.95 -6.20 1.55
N ILE A 220 7.51 -5.59 0.47
CA ILE A 220 7.53 -6.17 -0.87
C ILE A 220 8.45 -5.34 -1.77
N ILE A 221 9.38 -6.01 -2.44
CA ILE A 221 10.22 -5.40 -3.48
C ILE A 221 9.94 -6.13 -4.79
N LEU A 222 9.20 -5.47 -5.69
CA LEU A 222 8.95 -5.98 -7.04
C LEU A 222 10.18 -5.77 -7.91
N LYS A 223 10.50 -6.75 -8.72
CA LYS A 223 11.44 -6.60 -9.83
C LYS A 223 10.90 -5.56 -10.82
N PRO A 224 11.76 -4.94 -11.64
CA PRO A 224 11.30 -4.00 -12.65
C PRO A 224 10.18 -4.58 -13.50
N LEU A 225 9.07 -3.86 -13.54
CA LEU A 225 7.95 -4.22 -14.42
C LEU A 225 8.24 -3.79 -15.86
N PRO A 226 7.73 -4.49 -16.86
CA PRO A 226 7.86 -4.06 -18.26
C PRO A 226 7.16 -2.73 -18.50
N PRO A 227 7.54 -1.97 -19.56
CA PRO A 227 6.81 -0.78 -19.97
C PRO A 227 5.32 -1.07 -20.21
N GLY A 228 4.45 -0.16 -19.77
CA GLY A 228 3.01 -0.31 -19.87
C GLY A 228 2.28 0.08 -18.60
N GLU A 229 0.99 -0.26 -18.56
CA GLU A 229 0.11 0.01 -17.42
C GLU A 229 0.06 -1.21 -16.50
N HIS A 230 0.17 -0.95 -15.20
CA HIS A 230 0.10 -1.97 -14.16
C HIS A 230 -0.78 -1.49 -13.02
N LYS A 231 -1.47 -2.41 -12.34
CA LYS A 231 -2.24 -2.12 -11.14
C LYS A 231 -1.60 -2.81 -9.93
N ILE A 232 -1.23 -2.02 -8.92
CA ILE A 232 -0.65 -2.50 -7.68
C ILE A 232 -1.58 -2.10 -6.55
N GLY A 233 -2.23 -3.08 -5.91
CA GLY A 233 -3.05 -2.87 -4.72
C GLY A 233 -2.38 -3.48 -3.50
N PHE A 234 -2.36 -2.74 -2.39
CA PHE A 234 -1.89 -3.26 -1.11
C PHE A 234 -2.67 -2.67 0.05
N LYS A 235 -3.03 -3.54 0.98
CA LYS A 235 -3.88 -3.23 2.10
C LYS A 235 -3.36 -3.89 3.37
N GLY A 236 -3.43 -3.17 4.48
CA GLY A 236 -3.19 -3.70 5.81
C GLY A 236 -4.19 -3.18 6.82
N THR A 237 -4.48 -4.00 7.82
CA THR A 237 -5.34 -3.64 8.94
C THR A 237 -4.65 -4.05 10.24
N SER A 238 -4.63 -3.15 11.21
CA SER A 238 -4.24 -3.45 12.57
C SER A 238 -5.35 -3.06 13.55
N VAL A 239 -5.44 -3.77 14.66
CA VAL A 239 -6.46 -3.53 15.69
C VAL A 239 -5.77 -3.42 17.03
N ASP A 240 -5.94 -2.26 17.66
CA ASP A 240 -5.46 -2.04 19.01
C ASP A 240 -6.48 -2.59 20.04
N PHE A 241 -6.12 -3.68 20.69
CA PHE A 241 -6.91 -4.32 21.74
C PHE A 241 -6.54 -3.84 23.15
N THR A 242 -5.50 -3.02 23.33
CA THR A 242 -4.92 -2.74 24.65
C THR A 242 -5.64 -1.63 25.41
N THR A 243 -6.44 -0.80 24.74
CA THR A 243 -7.15 0.35 25.36
C THR A 243 -8.57 0.04 25.79
N GLY A 244 -9.06 -1.21 25.62
CA GLY A 244 -10.45 -1.57 25.88
C GLY A 244 -11.45 -1.02 24.84
N ALA A 245 -11.01 -0.14 23.95
CA ALA A 245 -11.73 0.28 22.76
C ALA A 245 -11.05 -0.34 21.53
N THR A 246 -11.81 -0.95 20.64
CA THR A 246 -11.28 -1.53 19.40
C THR A 246 -10.98 -0.40 18.42
N ASN A 247 -9.74 0.08 18.42
CA ASN A 247 -9.29 1.06 17.44
C ASN A 247 -8.72 0.31 16.24
N THR A 248 -9.38 0.44 15.08
CA THR A 248 -8.94 -0.20 13.84
C THR A 248 -8.23 0.84 12.96
N PHE A 249 -6.99 0.54 12.58
CA PHE A 249 -6.26 1.26 11.55
C PHE A 249 -6.34 0.47 10.25
N VAL A 250 -6.62 1.16 9.14
CA VAL A 250 -6.63 0.58 7.79
C VAL A 250 -5.79 1.45 6.87
N SER A 251 -4.79 0.87 6.24
CA SER A 251 -4.09 1.45 5.09
C SER A 251 -4.51 0.68 3.85
N ASP A 252 -5.12 1.35 2.87
CA ASP A 252 -5.61 0.73 1.63
C ASP A 252 -5.18 1.61 0.45
N ALA A 253 -4.17 1.17 -0.29
CA ALA A 253 -3.62 1.91 -1.41
C ALA A 253 -3.70 1.11 -2.70
N THR A 254 -4.26 1.71 -3.73
CA THR A 254 -4.24 1.19 -5.10
C THR A 254 -3.47 2.18 -5.98
N TYR A 255 -2.50 1.68 -6.74
CA TYR A 255 -1.73 2.44 -7.70
C TYR A 255 -1.98 1.95 -9.12
N ASN A 256 -2.41 2.87 -9.99
CA ASN A 256 -2.37 2.72 -11.45
C ASN A 256 -0.97 3.19 -11.88
N VAL A 257 -0.06 2.26 -12.10
CA VAL A 257 1.35 2.53 -12.41
C VAL A 257 1.54 2.55 -13.92
N ILE A 258 2.19 3.59 -14.42
CA ILE A 258 2.57 3.74 -15.82
C ILE A 258 4.09 3.66 -15.91
N VAL A 259 4.63 2.52 -16.37
CA VAL A 259 6.07 2.32 -16.58
C VAL A 259 6.46 2.82 -17.98
N ARG A 260 7.41 3.76 -18.03
CA ARG A 260 7.84 4.42 -19.29
C ARG A 260 9.29 4.87 -19.28
#